data_00a3e1ebb6771aa8c49f02ac2439044f
#
_entry.id   00a3e1ebb6771aa8c49f02ac2439044f
#
_cell.length_a   1.000
_cell.length_b   1.000
_cell.length_c   1.000
_cell.angle_alpha   90.00
_cell.angle_beta   90.00
_cell.angle_gamma   90.00
#
_symmetry.space_group_name_H-M   'P 1'
#
loop_
_entity.id
_entity.type
_entity.pdbx_description
1 polymer ?
#
loop_
_entity_poly.entity_id
_entity_poly.type
_entity_poly.pdbx_seq_one_letter_code
_entity_poly.pdbx_strand_id
1 'polypeptide(L)'
;MFAKETYVARRRQLKESVGSGLLLFLGNDECGMNYEDNTYNYRQDSSFLYFWGLSYAGLAAVIDIDEGREIIFGNELTIDHIVWMGTQPTLHEKAQRVGVTETLPLAELKKYVEKVVAQKRTVHYLPPYRAEHRLKLMDLLGVKPGNEMPSVPFIKGIVNLRNYKTEEEIAEIERACDVTAEMHLEAMRVLRVGMKEHEVAAALEAVAQAHGCNLSFPTIATVCGQTLHNHYHGHTVKEGDMLLVDAGAETAMGYAGDMSSTICAGKKFTSRQKDIYDIQVAAHQAAVNALKPGVYFRDVYDLSCRVICEGLKGLGLMKGNPADAVEQGAHAMFFPCGLGHMMGLDVHDMENLGEVWVGYDGQPKSTQFGRKSLRLARKLEPGFVLTIEPGIYFIPELMDYWKAEHRFTDFINYEKLESYRDFTGLRNEEDYLITATGARRLGKKIPLTTEEVEAMR
;
A
#
# COMPACT_ATOMS: atom_id res chain seq x y z
N MET A 1 17.73 -0.96 10.69
CA MET A 1 18.61 -1.23 9.52
C MET A 1 18.99 -2.70 9.56
N PHE A 2 18.90 -3.40 8.43
CA PHE A 2 19.39 -4.78 8.31
C PHE A 2 20.91 -4.87 8.36
N ALA A 3 21.45 -6.08 8.38
CA ALA A 3 22.87 -6.31 8.29
C ALA A 3 23.43 -5.77 6.96
N LYS A 4 24.69 -5.33 6.97
CA LYS A 4 25.40 -4.80 5.80
C LYS A 4 25.33 -5.77 4.61
N GLU A 5 25.48 -7.04 4.89
CA GLU A 5 25.48 -8.14 3.92
C GLU A 5 24.17 -8.25 3.12
N THR A 6 23.04 -7.89 3.74
CA THR A 6 21.73 -7.84 3.09
C THR A 6 21.71 -6.82 1.94
N TYR A 7 22.21 -5.59 2.19
CA TYR A 7 22.27 -4.55 1.15
C TYR A 7 23.26 -4.89 0.04
N VAL A 8 24.41 -5.46 0.39
CA VAL A 8 25.42 -5.92 -0.58
C VAL A 8 24.85 -7.02 -1.48
N ALA A 9 24.12 -8.00 -0.90
CA ALA A 9 23.50 -9.08 -1.65
C ALA A 9 22.40 -8.56 -2.60
N ARG A 10 21.55 -7.63 -2.15
CA ARG A 10 20.50 -7.02 -2.97
C ARG A 10 21.08 -6.28 -4.19
N ARG A 11 22.12 -5.46 -3.99
CA ARG A 11 22.77 -4.74 -5.08
C ARG A 11 23.47 -5.68 -6.05
N ARG A 12 24.10 -6.76 -5.56
CA ARG A 12 24.69 -7.79 -6.43
C ARG A 12 23.64 -8.45 -7.33
N GLN A 13 22.54 -8.92 -6.75
CA GLN A 13 21.44 -9.55 -7.50
C GLN A 13 20.82 -8.60 -8.52
N LEU A 14 20.69 -7.31 -8.18
CA LEU A 14 20.21 -6.31 -9.11
C LEU A 14 21.16 -6.11 -10.30
N LYS A 15 22.48 -6.03 -10.04
CA LYS A 15 23.50 -5.95 -11.11
C LYS A 15 23.41 -7.13 -12.06
N GLU A 16 23.29 -8.34 -11.52
CA GLU A 16 23.14 -9.56 -12.29
C GLU A 16 21.86 -9.57 -13.14
N SER A 17 20.77 -9.03 -12.62
CA SER A 17 19.48 -8.97 -13.30
C SER A 17 19.45 -7.95 -14.44
N VAL A 18 20.10 -6.78 -14.29
CA VAL A 18 20.07 -5.72 -15.31
C VAL A 18 21.20 -5.89 -16.34
N GLY A 19 22.37 -6.31 -15.91
CA GLY A 19 23.49 -6.77 -16.75
C GLY A 19 24.47 -5.69 -17.17
N SER A 20 24.08 -4.46 -17.49
CA SER A 20 24.99 -3.38 -17.92
C SER A 20 24.40 -1.98 -17.65
N GLY A 21 25.23 -0.94 -17.79
CA GLY A 21 24.83 0.45 -17.67
C GLY A 21 24.99 1.02 -16.25
N LEU A 22 24.49 2.22 -16.07
CA LEU A 22 24.46 2.95 -14.80
C LEU A 22 23.06 2.90 -14.21
N LEU A 23 22.88 2.35 -13.03
CA LEU A 23 21.62 2.42 -12.28
C LEU A 23 21.64 3.66 -11.39
N LEU A 24 20.74 4.60 -11.66
CA LEU A 24 20.60 5.85 -10.90
C LEU A 24 19.48 5.73 -9.88
N PHE A 25 19.81 5.92 -8.60
CA PHE A 25 18.86 6.00 -7.50
C PHE A 25 18.82 7.43 -6.97
N LEU A 26 17.66 8.05 -7.03
CA LEU A 26 17.42 9.37 -6.43
C LEU A 26 16.76 9.17 -5.06
N GLY A 27 17.44 9.64 -4.02
CA GLY A 27 16.82 9.78 -2.70
C GLY A 27 15.90 10.98 -2.65
N ASN A 28 14.95 10.94 -1.69
CA ASN A 28 14.05 12.03 -1.43
C ASN A 28 14.78 13.20 -0.74
N ASP A 29 14.29 14.40 -1.00
CA ASP A 29 14.64 15.61 -0.24
C ASP A 29 13.57 15.89 0.81
N GLU A 30 13.88 16.71 1.80
CA GLU A 30 12.87 17.29 2.68
C GLU A 30 11.87 18.14 1.88
N CYS A 31 10.62 18.16 2.31
CA CYS A 31 9.56 18.89 1.64
C CYS A 31 8.90 19.85 2.62
N GLY A 32 8.95 21.16 2.33
CA GLY A 32 8.29 22.20 3.13
C GLY A 32 6.77 22.07 3.04
N MET A 33 6.07 22.25 4.15
CA MET A 33 4.61 22.30 4.18
C MET A 33 4.06 23.64 3.68
N ASN A 34 4.63 24.75 4.13
CA ASN A 34 4.17 26.11 3.84
C ASN A 34 5.31 27.14 3.76
N TYR A 35 6.50 26.78 4.27
CA TYR A 35 7.77 27.49 4.08
C TYR A 35 8.91 26.48 4.25
N GLU A 36 10.15 26.86 3.87
CA GLU A 36 11.29 25.95 3.66
C GLU A 36 11.62 25.13 4.91
N ASP A 37 11.71 25.78 6.08
CA ASP A 37 12.14 25.14 7.33
C ASP A 37 11.01 24.38 8.07
N ASN A 38 9.76 24.52 7.64
CA ASN A 38 8.62 23.78 8.21
C ASN A 38 8.29 22.57 7.34
N THR A 39 8.99 21.46 7.57
CA THR A 39 8.92 20.28 6.71
C THR A 39 7.87 19.27 7.19
N TYR A 40 7.34 18.50 6.23
CA TYR A 40 6.68 17.24 6.52
C TYR A 40 7.64 16.25 7.17
N ASN A 41 7.11 15.24 7.87
CA ASN A 41 7.94 14.11 8.31
C ASN A 41 8.69 13.52 7.12
N TYR A 42 10.02 13.38 7.27
CA TYR A 42 10.84 12.86 6.19
C TYR A 42 10.60 11.38 5.96
N ARG A 43 10.42 11.00 4.72
CA ARG A 43 10.32 9.61 4.27
C ARG A 43 11.20 9.41 3.04
N GLN A 44 12.16 8.52 3.16
CA GLN A 44 13.05 8.17 2.05
C GLN A 44 12.32 7.37 0.97
N ASP A 45 12.78 7.48 -0.29
CA ASP A 45 12.34 6.62 -1.39
C ASP A 45 12.53 5.13 -1.03
N SER A 46 11.50 4.32 -1.28
CA SER A 46 11.49 2.93 -0.87
C SER A 46 12.50 2.07 -1.62
N SER A 47 12.74 2.33 -2.91
CA SER A 47 13.79 1.63 -3.65
C SER A 47 15.17 2.04 -3.15
N PHE A 48 15.36 3.31 -2.80
CA PHE A 48 16.59 3.78 -2.16
C PHE A 48 16.80 3.07 -0.81
N LEU A 49 15.77 3.00 0.06
CA LEU A 49 15.84 2.28 1.34
C LEU A 49 16.18 0.79 1.15
N TYR A 50 15.57 0.14 0.18
CA TYR A 50 15.77 -1.28 -0.06
C TYR A 50 17.20 -1.63 -0.42
N PHE A 51 17.85 -0.81 -1.26
CA PHE A 51 19.21 -1.09 -1.77
C PHE A 51 20.32 -0.43 -0.96
N TRP A 52 20.02 0.68 -0.27
CA TRP A 52 21.02 1.49 0.41
C TRP A 52 20.80 1.64 1.92
N GLY A 53 19.61 1.31 2.43
CA GLY A 53 19.32 1.30 3.88
C GLY A 53 19.46 2.65 4.60
N LEU A 54 19.62 3.75 3.88
CA LEU A 54 19.90 5.07 4.44
C LEU A 54 18.69 5.98 4.35
N SER A 55 18.15 6.38 5.51
CA SER A 55 17.02 7.29 5.63
C SER A 55 17.49 8.71 5.97
N TYR A 56 18.18 9.35 5.03
CA TYR A 56 18.66 10.73 5.12
C TYR A 56 18.30 11.49 3.86
N ALA A 57 17.88 12.75 4.01
CA ALA A 57 17.55 13.61 2.88
C ALA A 57 18.80 13.99 2.07
N GLY A 58 18.60 14.39 0.80
CA GLY A 58 19.67 14.93 -0.04
C GLY A 58 20.71 13.90 -0.48
N LEU A 59 20.35 12.61 -0.52
CA LEU A 59 21.22 11.55 -1.03
C LEU A 59 20.84 11.16 -2.46
N ALA A 60 21.83 10.76 -3.22
CA ALA A 60 21.66 9.98 -4.45
C ALA A 60 22.69 8.84 -4.46
N ALA A 61 22.45 7.82 -5.25
CA ALA A 61 23.41 6.73 -5.37
C ALA A 61 23.42 6.15 -6.79
N VAL A 62 24.53 5.55 -7.16
CA VAL A 62 24.64 4.86 -8.44
C VAL A 62 25.26 3.47 -8.25
N ILE A 63 24.81 2.55 -9.08
CA ILE A 63 25.51 1.30 -9.35
C ILE A 63 25.99 1.37 -10.79
N ASP A 64 27.27 1.56 -11.00
CA ASP A 64 27.91 1.51 -12.30
C ASP A 64 28.32 0.07 -12.58
N ILE A 65 27.47 -0.65 -13.33
CA ILE A 65 27.67 -2.09 -13.59
C ILE A 65 28.93 -2.30 -14.45
N ASP A 66 29.12 -1.42 -15.45
CA ASP A 66 30.20 -1.58 -16.42
C ASP A 66 31.58 -1.29 -15.84
N GLU A 67 31.65 -0.34 -14.88
CA GLU A 67 32.90 -0.01 -14.18
C GLU A 67 33.04 -0.76 -12.83
N GLY A 68 32.01 -1.52 -12.41
CA GLY A 68 32.02 -2.30 -11.17
C GLY A 68 32.04 -1.43 -9.90
N ARG A 69 31.43 -0.21 -9.94
CA ARG A 69 31.46 0.78 -8.87
C ARG A 69 30.08 0.95 -8.23
N GLU A 70 30.09 1.19 -6.92
CA GLU A 70 28.90 1.58 -6.14
C GLU A 70 29.26 2.87 -5.39
N ILE A 71 28.52 3.96 -5.64
CA ILE A 71 28.88 5.28 -5.12
C ILE A 71 27.63 5.90 -4.47
N ILE A 72 27.80 6.46 -3.28
CA ILE A 72 26.78 7.29 -2.62
C ILE A 72 27.21 8.76 -2.73
N PHE A 73 26.30 9.59 -3.23
CA PHE A 73 26.47 11.04 -3.34
C PHE A 73 25.65 11.72 -2.24
N GLY A 74 26.28 12.68 -1.57
CA GLY A 74 25.66 13.46 -0.51
C GLY A 74 26.60 14.53 0.00
N ASN A 75 26.12 15.39 0.87
CA ASN A 75 26.92 16.45 1.46
C ASN A 75 27.16 16.16 2.96
N GLU A 76 28.33 16.57 3.46
CA GLU A 76 28.59 16.59 4.90
C GLU A 76 27.84 17.76 5.54
N LEU A 77 27.49 17.61 6.82
CA LEU A 77 26.86 18.68 7.57
C LEU A 77 27.86 19.83 7.80
N THR A 78 27.40 21.05 7.54
CA THR A 78 28.14 22.26 7.96
C THR A 78 28.01 22.47 9.47
N ILE A 79 28.85 23.35 10.01
CA ILE A 79 28.74 23.70 11.44
C ILE A 79 27.36 24.30 11.77
N ASP A 80 26.78 25.06 10.85
CA ASP A 80 25.44 25.62 11.03
C ASP A 80 24.38 24.53 11.15
N HIS A 81 24.41 23.52 10.27
CA HIS A 81 23.52 22.37 10.37
C HIS A 81 23.70 21.62 11.71
N ILE A 82 24.96 21.46 12.17
CA ILE A 82 25.24 20.79 13.44
C ILE A 82 24.69 21.57 14.62
N VAL A 83 24.73 22.90 14.58
CA VAL A 83 24.18 23.76 15.64
C VAL A 83 22.66 23.54 15.76
N TRP A 84 21.93 23.42 14.64
CA TRP A 84 20.48 23.28 14.63
C TRP A 84 20.00 21.84 14.80
N MET A 85 20.69 20.88 14.19
CA MET A 85 20.21 19.50 14.04
C MET A 85 21.02 18.47 14.85
N GLY A 86 22.08 18.91 15.52
CA GLY A 86 23.02 18.01 16.20
C GLY A 86 23.98 17.30 15.25
N THR A 87 24.93 16.56 15.83
CA THR A 87 25.91 15.79 15.07
C THR A 87 25.29 14.56 14.45
N GLN A 88 25.70 14.23 13.24
CA GLN A 88 25.35 12.99 12.54
C GLN A 88 26.62 12.27 12.07
N PRO A 89 26.52 10.95 11.77
CA PRO A 89 27.63 10.25 11.11
C PRO A 89 27.99 10.92 9.78
N THR A 90 29.26 10.92 9.43
CA THR A 90 29.75 11.38 8.12
C THR A 90 29.13 10.56 7.00
N LEU A 91 29.15 11.09 5.77
CA LEU A 91 28.67 10.37 4.60
C LEU A 91 29.39 9.03 4.41
N HIS A 92 30.70 9.04 4.66
CA HIS A 92 31.53 7.83 4.61
C HIS A 92 31.11 6.78 5.66
N GLU A 93 30.89 7.19 6.91
CA GLU A 93 30.42 6.27 7.97
C GLU A 93 29.02 5.71 7.64
N LYS A 94 28.12 6.53 7.10
CA LYS A 94 26.81 6.08 6.62
C LYS A 94 26.96 5.01 5.52
N ALA A 95 27.80 5.26 4.53
CA ALA A 95 28.06 4.36 3.41
C ALA A 95 28.68 3.02 3.86
N GLN A 96 29.63 3.04 4.80
CA GLN A 96 30.24 1.83 5.35
C GLN A 96 29.24 0.89 6.02
N ARG A 97 28.19 1.43 6.65
CA ARG A 97 27.12 0.64 7.30
C ARG A 97 26.35 -0.25 6.31
N VAL A 98 26.37 0.12 5.06
CA VAL A 98 25.66 -0.59 3.97
C VAL A 98 26.60 -1.20 2.94
N GLY A 99 27.90 -1.27 3.29
CA GLY A 99 28.93 -1.96 2.49
C GLY A 99 29.39 -1.18 1.26
N VAL A 100 29.27 0.15 1.27
CA VAL A 100 29.78 1.03 0.23
C VAL A 100 31.01 1.76 0.76
N THR A 101 32.08 1.79 -0.02
CA THR A 101 33.34 2.42 0.34
C THR A 101 33.57 3.74 -0.36
N GLU A 102 32.84 4.00 -1.44
CA GLU A 102 33.02 5.19 -2.26
C GLU A 102 31.88 6.20 -2.04
N THR A 103 32.27 7.41 -1.65
CA THR A 103 31.35 8.53 -1.45
C THR A 103 31.86 9.76 -2.16
N LEU A 104 30.99 10.57 -2.72
CA LEU A 104 31.30 11.81 -3.38
C LEU A 104 30.31 12.92 -2.96
N PRO A 105 30.73 14.20 -3.01
CA PRO A 105 29.81 15.32 -2.86
C PRO A 105 28.66 15.24 -3.86
N LEU A 106 27.45 15.66 -3.46
CA LEU A 106 26.27 15.61 -4.32
C LEU A 106 26.48 16.38 -5.65
N ALA A 107 27.25 17.47 -5.62
CA ALA A 107 27.58 18.24 -6.83
C ALA A 107 28.36 17.45 -7.90
N GLU A 108 29.02 16.36 -7.53
CA GLU A 108 29.77 15.52 -8.48
C GLU A 108 28.84 14.53 -9.23
N LEU A 109 27.61 14.34 -8.80
CA LEU A 109 26.64 13.42 -9.44
C LEU A 109 26.42 13.79 -10.90
N LYS A 110 26.20 15.09 -11.19
CA LYS A 110 25.94 15.57 -12.55
C LYS A 110 27.11 15.27 -13.47
N LYS A 111 28.33 15.60 -13.07
CA LYS A 111 29.54 15.32 -13.85
C LYS A 111 29.73 13.83 -14.10
N TYR A 112 29.41 12.99 -13.09
CA TYR A 112 29.50 11.55 -13.24
C TYR A 112 28.50 11.02 -14.28
N VAL A 113 27.27 11.45 -14.21
CA VAL A 113 26.21 11.07 -15.18
C VAL A 113 26.55 11.58 -16.59
N GLU A 114 26.97 12.84 -16.74
CA GLU A 114 27.39 13.43 -18.01
C GLU A 114 28.54 12.64 -18.67
N LYS A 115 29.53 12.18 -17.87
CA LYS A 115 30.60 11.29 -18.37
C LYS A 115 30.05 9.98 -18.94
N VAL A 116 29.11 9.35 -18.24
CA VAL A 116 28.48 8.10 -18.69
C VAL A 116 27.68 8.30 -19.99
N VAL A 117 26.92 9.39 -20.07
CA VAL A 117 26.17 9.77 -21.27
C VAL A 117 27.10 10.06 -22.46
N ALA A 118 28.22 10.78 -22.24
CA ALA A 118 29.22 11.07 -23.27
C ALA A 118 29.88 9.78 -23.82
N GLN A 119 29.99 8.76 -22.99
CA GLN A 119 30.45 7.42 -23.39
C GLN A 119 29.39 6.59 -24.13
N LYS A 120 28.18 7.12 -24.32
CA LYS A 120 27.03 6.45 -24.93
C LYS A 120 26.58 5.19 -24.16
N ARG A 121 26.82 5.18 -22.84
CA ARG A 121 26.36 4.10 -21.95
C ARG A 121 24.93 4.41 -21.49
N THR A 122 24.16 3.36 -21.26
CA THR A 122 22.78 3.50 -20.79
C THR A 122 22.75 3.97 -19.32
N VAL A 123 21.94 5.00 -19.06
CA VAL A 123 21.59 5.40 -17.70
C VAL A 123 20.17 4.92 -17.42
N HIS A 124 20.03 4.00 -16.48
CA HIS A 124 18.75 3.47 -16.02
C HIS A 124 18.22 4.30 -14.85
N TYR A 125 16.97 4.72 -14.91
CA TYR A 125 16.27 5.41 -13.82
C TYR A 125 14.84 4.86 -13.64
N LEU A 126 14.26 5.13 -12.47
CA LEU A 126 12.92 4.67 -12.10
C LEU A 126 11.86 5.74 -12.41
N PRO A 127 10.56 5.37 -12.51
CA PRO A 127 9.49 6.32 -12.69
C PRO A 127 9.47 7.34 -11.54
N PRO A 128 9.60 8.65 -11.83
CA PRO A 128 9.58 9.67 -10.79
C PRO A 128 8.15 9.93 -10.32
N TYR A 129 7.83 9.70 -9.07
CA TYR A 129 6.53 10.05 -8.47
C TYR A 129 6.54 11.43 -7.78
N ARG A 130 7.73 11.97 -7.46
CA ARG A 130 7.91 13.28 -6.86
C ARG A 130 8.37 14.32 -7.90
N ALA A 131 7.92 15.56 -7.73
CA ALA A 131 8.28 16.65 -8.65
C ALA A 131 9.80 16.94 -8.66
N GLU A 132 10.45 16.90 -7.50
CA GLU A 132 11.89 17.11 -7.39
C GLU A 132 12.70 16.03 -8.12
N HIS A 133 12.24 14.79 -8.18
CA HIS A 133 12.90 13.75 -8.99
C HIS A 133 12.80 14.04 -10.48
N ARG A 134 11.66 14.58 -10.97
CA ARG A 134 11.51 15.01 -12.36
C ARG A 134 12.46 16.15 -12.70
N LEU A 135 12.63 17.12 -11.80
CA LEU A 135 13.57 18.23 -11.98
C LEU A 135 15.02 17.73 -11.98
N LYS A 136 15.37 16.79 -11.07
CA LYS A 136 16.70 16.16 -11.05
C LYS A 136 16.97 15.39 -12.36
N LEU A 137 16.01 14.63 -12.89
CA LEU A 137 16.17 13.91 -14.16
C LEU A 137 16.29 14.88 -15.34
N MET A 138 15.58 16.01 -15.31
CA MET A 138 15.74 17.06 -16.32
C MET A 138 17.15 17.66 -16.27
N ASP A 139 17.69 17.95 -15.09
CA ASP A 139 19.03 18.51 -14.93
C ASP A 139 20.15 17.52 -15.29
N LEU A 140 20.01 16.26 -14.90
CA LEU A 140 21.03 15.21 -15.07
C LEU A 140 21.04 14.62 -16.49
N LEU A 141 19.88 14.45 -17.12
CA LEU A 141 19.70 13.68 -18.35
C LEU A 141 18.98 14.45 -19.46
N GLY A 142 18.54 15.69 -19.22
CA GLY A 142 17.73 16.45 -20.16
C GLY A 142 16.31 15.91 -20.37
N VAL A 143 15.84 15.00 -19.53
CA VAL A 143 14.49 14.40 -19.62
C VAL A 143 13.46 15.43 -19.17
N LYS A 144 12.62 15.89 -20.10
CA LYS A 144 11.54 16.84 -19.76
C LYS A 144 10.43 16.16 -18.97
N PRO A 145 9.85 16.83 -17.95
CA PRO A 145 8.68 16.33 -17.24
C PRO A 145 7.53 15.93 -18.19
N GLY A 146 6.99 14.73 -18.00
CA GLY A 146 5.97 14.13 -18.86
C GLY A 146 6.50 13.31 -20.03
N ASN A 147 7.81 13.33 -20.29
CA ASN A 147 8.49 12.53 -21.33
C ASN A 147 9.44 11.50 -20.72
N GLU A 148 9.22 11.14 -19.45
CA GLU A 148 10.05 10.15 -18.79
C GLU A 148 9.85 8.77 -19.43
N MET A 149 10.97 8.11 -19.73
CA MET A 149 11.00 6.74 -20.25
C MET A 149 11.82 5.87 -19.27
N PRO A 150 11.22 5.44 -18.15
CA PRO A 150 11.92 4.66 -17.14
C PRO A 150 12.35 3.31 -17.68
N SER A 151 13.43 2.78 -17.13
CA SER A 151 14.03 1.53 -17.57
C SER A 151 13.25 0.31 -17.14
N VAL A 152 12.61 -0.39 -18.06
CA VAL A 152 11.88 -1.63 -17.79
C VAL A 152 12.78 -2.73 -17.20
N PRO A 153 14.02 -2.97 -17.69
CA PRO A 153 14.93 -3.93 -17.04
C PRO A 153 15.21 -3.58 -15.57
N PHE A 154 15.41 -2.31 -15.26
CA PHE A 154 15.65 -1.85 -13.89
C PHE A 154 14.41 -2.05 -13.00
N ILE A 155 13.22 -1.66 -13.49
CA ILE A 155 11.94 -1.91 -12.80
C ILE A 155 11.77 -3.39 -12.50
N LYS A 156 11.92 -4.27 -13.50
CA LYS A 156 11.78 -5.72 -13.33
C LYS A 156 12.80 -6.30 -12.36
N GLY A 157 14.05 -5.82 -12.39
CA GLY A 157 15.07 -6.22 -11.43
C GLY A 157 14.67 -5.92 -9.99
N ILE A 158 14.11 -4.73 -9.73
CA ILE A 158 13.60 -4.36 -8.40
C ILE A 158 12.38 -5.18 -8.01
N VAL A 159 11.39 -5.29 -8.90
CA VAL A 159 10.16 -6.04 -8.67
C VAL A 159 10.44 -7.50 -8.34
N ASN A 160 11.36 -8.14 -9.07
CA ASN A 160 11.76 -9.53 -8.83
C ASN A 160 12.46 -9.75 -7.48
N LEU A 161 13.04 -8.71 -6.90
CA LEU A 161 13.62 -8.79 -5.56
C LEU A 161 12.59 -8.49 -4.47
N ARG A 162 11.88 -7.35 -4.59
CA ARG A 162 10.96 -6.88 -3.54
C ARG A 162 9.66 -7.68 -3.42
N ASN A 163 9.20 -8.36 -4.48
CA ASN A 163 8.02 -9.23 -4.39
C ASN A 163 8.25 -10.43 -3.46
N TYR A 164 9.48 -10.93 -3.37
CA TYR A 164 9.84 -12.06 -2.52
C TYR A 164 10.49 -11.57 -1.24
N LYS A 165 9.70 -11.47 -0.17
CA LYS A 165 10.18 -10.98 1.13
C LYS A 165 11.10 -12.01 1.78
N THR A 166 12.23 -11.52 2.27
CA THR A 166 13.15 -12.32 3.11
C THR A 166 12.58 -12.48 4.51
N GLU A 167 13.10 -13.42 5.30
CA GLU A 167 12.69 -13.61 6.70
C GLU A 167 12.88 -12.35 7.55
N GLU A 168 13.92 -11.56 7.29
CA GLU A 168 14.16 -10.28 7.97
C GLU A 168 13.08 -9.25 7.62
N GLU A 169 12.65 -9.19 6.36
CA GLU A 169 11.57 -8.31 5.90
C GLU A 169 10.23 -8.75 6.48
N ILE A 170 9.95 -10.06 6.47
CA ILE A 170 8.73 -10.63 7.06
C ILE A 170 8.64 -10.28 8.55
N ALA A 171 9.73 -10.41 9.30
CA ALA A 171 9.75 -10.06 10.72
C ALA A 171 9.48 -8.56 10.97
N GLU A 172 9.97 -7.68 10.08
CA GLU A 172 9.73 -6.24 10.17
C GLU A 172 8.29 -5.86 9.78
N ILE A 173 7.74 -6.49 8.72
CA ILE A 173 6.33 -6.34 8.34
C ILE A 173 5.41 -6.85 9.46
N GLU A 174 5.73 -8.00 10.06
CA GLU A 174 4.92 -8.56 11.16
C GLU A 174 4.89 -7.62 12.38
N ARG A 175 6.00 -6.92 12.67
CA ARG A 175 6.02 -5.86 13.68
C ARG A 175 5.08 -4.70 13.32
N ALA A 176 5.08 -4.26 12.06
CA ALA A 176 4.16 -3.22 11.60
C ALA A 176 2.69 -3.68 11.74
N CYS A 177 2.38 -4.92 11.34
CA CYS A 177 1.06 -5.51 11.49
C CYS A 177 0.63 -5.65 12.95
N ASP A 178 1.56 -5.98 13.87
CA ASP A 178 1.28 -6.04 15.30
C ASP A 178 0.84 -4.68 15.87
N VAL A 179 1.57 -3.61 15.51
CA VAL A 179 1.22 -2.24 15.91
C VAL A 179 -0.10 -1.81 15.26
N THR A 180 -0.30 -2.12 13.99
CA THR A 180 -1.55 -1.86 13.26
C THR A 180 -2.75 -2.53 13.96
N ALA A 181 -2.61 -3.78 14.37
CA ALA A 181 -3.65 -4.47 15.12
C ALA A 181 -3.98 -3.76 16.45
N GLU A 182 -2.96 -3.29 17.18
CA GLU A 182 -3.16 -2.50 18.41
C GLU A 182 -3.89 -1.17 18.14
N MET A 183 -3.62 -0.51 17.01
CA MET A 183 -4.35 0.70 16.59
C MET A 183 -5.85 0.40 16.43
N HIS A 184 -6.21 -0.71 15.75
CA HIS A 184 -7.60 -1.13 15.56
C HIS A 184 -8.29 -1.53 16.86
N LEU A 185 -7.60 -2.25 17.75
CA LEU A 185 -8.11 -2.60 19.08
C LEU A 185 -8.36 -1.34 19.92
N GLU A 186 -7.49 -0.34 19.83
CA GLU A 186 -7.71 0.94 20.51
C GLU A 186 -8.93 1.69 19.95
N ALA A 187 -9.09 1.75 18.63
CA ALA A 187 -10.29 2.34 18.02
C ALA A 187 -11.57 1.65 18.51
N MET A 188 -11.59 0.31 18.60
CA MET A 188 -12.71 -0.46 19.15
C MET A 188 -12.96 -0.11 20.63
N ARG A 189 -11.90 0.07 21.42
CA ARG A 189 -11.97 0.36 22.85
C ARG A 189 -12.51 1.77 23.14
N VAL A 190 -12.08 2.77 22.36
CA VAL A 190 -12.40 4.19 22.63
C VAL A 190 -13.70 4.66 22.02
N LEU A 191 -14.11 4.11 20.89
CA LEU A 191 -15.30 4.56 20.14
C LEU A 191 -16.53 4.64 21.05
N ARG A 192 -17.23 5.77 21.03
CA ARG A 192 -18.50 6.02 21.75
C ARG A 192 -19.40 6.89 20.89
N VAL A 193 -20.68 6.68 21.03
CA VAL A 193 -21.71 7.60 20.49
C VAL A 193 -21.49 9.01 21.03
N GLY A 194 -21.57 10.00 20.16
CA GLY A 194 -21.31 11.41 20.46
C GLY A 194 -19.89 11.89 20.18
N MET A 195 -18.92 10.96 19.99
CA MET A 195 -17.56 11.34 19.58
C MET A 195 -17.52 11.85 18.13
N LYS A 196 -16.52 12.65 17.84
CA LYS A 196 -16.13 12.98 16.46
C LYS A 196 -15.19 11.92 15.91
N GLU A 197 -15.24 11.70 14.61
CA GLU A 197 -14.34 10.75 13.91
C GLU A 197 -12.86 11.05 14.20
N HIS A 198 -12.45 12.33 14.24
CA HIS A 198 -11.07 12.72 14.54
C HIS A 198 -10.62 12.36 15.97
N GLU A 199 -11.53 12.21 16.93
CA GLU A 199 -11.16 11.78 18.29
C GLU A 199 -10.76 10.30 18.28
N VAL A 200 -11.43 9.48 17.46
CA VAL A 200 -11.07 8.07 17.28
C VAL A 200 -9.79 7.95 16.46
N ALA A 201 -9.65 8.71 15.37
CA ALA A 201 -8.44 8.75 14.56
C ALA A 201 -7.21 9.12 15.41
N ALA A 202 -7.30 10.20 16.20
CA ALA A 202 -6.21 10.61 17.10
C ALA A 202 -5.81 9.52 18.12
N ALA A 203 -6.79 8.79 18.65
CA ALA A 203 -6.51 7.73 19.64
C ALA A 203 -5.71 6.57 19.01
N LEU A 204 -6.12 6.09 17.83
CA LEU A 204 -5.40 5.02 17.15
C LEU A 204 -4.03 5.46 16.60
N GLU A 205 -3.90 6.71 16.12
CA GLU A 205 -2.62 7.26 15.66
C GLU A 205 -1.61 7.43 16.81
N ALA A 206 -2.08 7.75 18.01
CA ALA A 206 -1.24 7.80 19.20
C ALA A 206 -0.60 6.45 19.53
N VAL A 207 -1.25 5.33 19.21
CA VAL A 207 -0.67 3.98 19.37
C VAL A 207 0.55 3.82 18.45
N ALA A 208 0.44 4.16 17.17
CA ALA A 208 1.57 4.08 16.25
C ALA A 208 2.75 4.93 16.75
N GLN A 209 2.50 6.18 17.16
CA GLN A 209 3.51 7.07 17.69
C GLN A 209 4.17 6.53 18.97
N ALA A 210 3.39 5.94 19.88
CA ALA A 210 3.90 5.35 21.12
C ALA A 210 4.85 4.16 20.86
N HIS A 211 4.70 3.48 19.74
CA HIS A 211 5.59 2.40 19.29
C HIS A 211 6.77 2.90 18.42
N GLY A 212 6.92 4.22 18.22
CA GLY A 212 7.96 4.80 17.38
C GLY A 212 7.74 4.54 15.88
N CYS A 213 6.49 4.28 15.49
CA CYS A 213 6.06 4.11 14.12
C CYS A 213 5.48 5.41 13.54
N ASN A 214 5.55 5.54 12.22
CA ASN A 214 4.72 6.47 11.46
C ASN A 214 3.42 5.79 11.05
N LEU A 215 2.55 6.53 10.34
CA LEU A 215 1.41 5.94 9.64
C LEU A 215 1.85 5.44 8.26
N SER A 216 1.36 4.27 7.84
CA SER A 216 1.60 3.71 6.49
C SER A 216 0.93 4.56 5.41
N PHE A 217 -0.22 5.16 5.75
CA PHE A 217 -1.04 6.04 4.92
C PHE A 217 -1.93 6.91 5.82
N PRO A 218 -2.55 7.98 5.26
CA PRO A 218 -3.48 8.80 6.02
C PRO A 218 -4.66 7.97 6.53
N THR A 219 -4.91 8.00 7.84
CA THR A 219 -5.98 7.27 8.52
C THR A 219 -7.34 7.53 7.87
N ILE A 220 -8.13 6.49 7.69
CA ILE A 220 -9.56 6.54 7.42
C ILE A 220 -10.29 6.09 8.68
N ALA A 221 -11.15 6.95 9.23
CA ALA A 221 -12.02 6.64 10.36
C ALA A 221 -13.34 7.35 10.12
N THR A 222 -14.33 6.64 9.54
CA THR A 222 -15.53 7.32 9.04
C THR A 222 -16.82 6.52 9.21
N VAL A 223 -17.91 7.25 9.53
CA VAL A 223 -19.28 6.71 9.47
C VAL A 223 -19.83 6.68 8.04
N CYS A 224 -19.15 7.33 7.09
CA CYS A 224 -19.50 7.36 5.69
C CYS A 224 -18.68 6.31 4.90
N GLY A 225 -18.74 5.03 5.29
CA GLY A 225 -17.94 3.94 4.75
C GLY A 225 -18.13 3.69 3.23
N GLN A 226 -19.17 4.23 2.61
CA GLN A 226 -19.36 4.19 1.15
C GLN A 226 -18.36 5.07 0.38
N THR A 227 -17.66 6.00 1.06
CA THR A 227 -16.54 6.76 0.49
C THR A 227 -15.25 6.06 0.85
N LEU A 228 -14.69 5.30 -0.09
CA LEU A 228 -13.64 4.32 0.16
C LEU A 228 -12.35 4.91 0.74
N HIS A 229 -11.95 6.13 0.35
CA HIS A 229 -10.79 6.85 0.85
C HIS A 229 -11.23 8.18 1.51
N ASN A 230 -12.08 8.09 2.55
CA ASN A 230 -12.59 9.27 3.23
C ASN A 230 -11.61 9.75 4.32
N HIS A 231 -10.87 10.82 4.01
CA HIS A 231 -9.95 11.47 4.95
C HIS A 231 -10.62 12.63 5.74
N TYR A 232 -11.92 12.86 5.58
CA TYR A 232 -12.65 13.83 6.38
C TYR A 232 -13.12 13.18 7.68
N HIS A 233 -12.73 13.75 8.81
CA HIS A 233 -13.03 13.23 10.15
C HIS A 233 -13.92 14.15 10.98
N GLY A 234 -14.85 14.86 10.36
CA GLY A 234 -15.68 15.87 11.02
C GLY A 234 -17.05 15.38 11.48
N HIS A 235 -17.50 14.19 11.09
CA HIS A 235 -18.81 13.69 11.49
C HIS A 235 -18.85 13.34 12.98
N THR A 236 -20.07 13.42 13.55
CA THR A 236 -20.35 12.93 14.90
C THR A 236 -20.95 11.54 14.80
N VAL A 237 -20.36 10.60 15.50
CA VAL A 237 -20.83 9.20 15.59
C VAL A 237 -22.17 9.16 16.32
N LYS A 238 -23.18 8.53 15.74
CA LYS A 238 -24.54 8.40 16.27
C LYS A 238 -24.86 6.97 16.65
N GLU A 239 -25.88 6.78 17.44
CA GLU A 239 -26.42 5.45 17.71
C GLU A 239 -26.89 4.79 16.39
N GLY A 240 -26.50 3.54 16.18
CA GLY A 240 -26.80 2.80 14.97
C GLY A 240 -25.81 3.02 13.81
N ASP A 241 -24.84 3.93 13.92
CA ASP A 241 -23.78 4.06 12.93
C ASP A 241 -22.82 2.86 12.98
N MET A 242 -22.17 2.58 11.84
CA MET A 242 -20.94 1.81 11.75
C MET A 242 -19.80 2.78 11.49
N LEU A 243 -18.67 2.57 12.17
CA LEU A 243 -17.42 3.26 11.88
C LEU A 243 -16.50 2.32 11.11
N LEU A 244 -16.18 2.64 9.87
CA LEU A 244 -15.13 1.99 9.11
C LEU A 244 -13.81 2.65 9.50
N VAL A 245 -12.87 1.86 9.99
CA VAL A 245 -11.49 2.26 10.27
C VAL A 245 -10.60 1.52 9.29
N ASP A 246 -9.72 2.28 8.62
CA ASP A 246 -8.68 1.75 7.75
C ASP A 246 -7.40 2.53 8.05
N ALA A 247 -6.44 1.83 8.63
CA ALA A 247 -5.25 2.44 9.19
C ALA A 247 -4.11 1.42 9.29
N GLY A 248 -2.89 1.91 9.22
CA GLY A 248 -1.71 1.09 9.35
C GLY A 248 -0.51 1.83 9.94
N ALA A 249 0.38 1.08 10.57
CA ALA A 249 1.64 1.57 11.09
C ALA A 249 2.78 1.29 10.10
N GLU A 250 3.70 2.24 9.97
CA GLU A 250 4.97 2.09 9.27
C GLU A 250 6.10 2.08 10.28
N THR A 251 6.92 1.03 10.30
CA THR A 251 8.07 0.96 11.21
C THR A 251 9.14 2.00 10.85
N ALA A 252 10.07 2.26 11.77
CA ALA A 252 11.21 3.14 11.52
C ALA A 252 12.10 2.69 10.34
N MET A 253 11.94 1.45 9.87
CA MET A 253 12.62 0.93 8.67
C MET A 253 11.79 1.11 7.39
N GLY A 254 10.57 1.66 7.48
CA GLY A 254 9.69 1.93 6.35
C GLY A 254 8.79 0.78 5.92
N TYR A 255 8.74 -0.34 6.69
CA TYR A 255 7.83 -1.45 6.39
C TYR A 255 6.44 -1.19 6.95
N ALA A 256 5.43 -1.43 6.13
CA ALA A 256 4.05 -1.13 6.38
C ALA A 256 3.26 -2.33 6.93
N GLY A 257 2.22 -2.03 7.73
CA GLY A 257 1.08 -2.88 7.98
C GLY A 257 -0.17 -2.20 7.45
N ASP A 258 -1.21 -2.96 7.16
CA ASP A 258 -2.46 -2.50 6.57
C ASP A 258 -3.64 -3.32 7.07
N MET A 259 -4.59 -2.69 7.72
CA MET A 259 -5.80 -3.37 8.19
C MET A 259 -7.01 -2.46 8.08
N SER A 260 -8.16 -3.07 7.81
CA SER A 260 -9.45 -2.39 7.95
C SER A 260 -10.34 -3.14 8.95
N SER A 261 -11.13 -2.42 9.71
CA SER A 261 -12.17 -2.97 10.58
C SER A 261 -13.41 -2.10 10.56
N THR A 262 -14.58 -2.72 10.63
CA THR A 262 -15.86 -2.03 10.74
C THR A 262 -16.46 -2.29 12.12
N ILE A 263 -16.72 -1.21 12.86
CA ILE A 263 -17.08 -1.23 14.28
C ILE A 263 -18.51 -0.68 14.44
N CYS A 264 -19.37 -1.34 15.22
CA CYS A 264 -20.67 -0.74 15.60
C CYS A 264 -20.48 0.41 16.61
N ALA A 265 -21.12 1.53 16.38
CA ALA A 265 -21.04 2.70 17.28
C ALA A 265 -21.64 2.42 18.68
N GLY A 266 -22.75 1.71 18.71
CA GLY A 266 -23.36 1.18 19.93
C GLY A 266 -22.72 -0.11 20.41
N LYS A 267 -23.46 -0.88 21.21
CA LYS A 267 -23.01 -2.19 21.72
C LYS A 267 -23.22 -3.32 20.71
N LYS A 268 -24.09 -3.14 19.75
CA LYS A 268 -24.48 -4.19 18.79
C LYS A 268 -24.74 -3.61 17.42
N PHE A 269 -24.50 -4.41 16.43
CA PHE A 269 -24.97 -4.15 15.09
C PHE A 269 -26.48 -4.38 14.99
N THR A 270 -27.16 -3.64 14.10
CA THR A 270 -28.55 -3.95 13.71
C THR A 270 -28.62 -5.25 12.91
N SER A 271 -29.80 -5.89 12.82
CA SER A 271 -29.97 -7.11 12.01
C SER A 271 -29.55 -6.86 10.55
N ARG A 272 -29.95 -5.71 9.96
CA ARG A 272 -29.58 -5.32 8.60
C ARG A 272 -28.06 -5.18 8.41
N GLN A 273 -27.36 -4.67 9.43
CA GLN A 273 -25.89 -4.56 9.40
C GLN A 273 -25.24 -5.94 9.49
N LYS A 274 -25.73 -6.83 10.39
CA LYS A 274 -25.21 -8.19 10.50
C LYS A 274 -25.36 -8.98 9.20
N ASP A 275 -26.53 -8.90 8.55
CA ASP A 275 -26.77 -9.58 7.29
C ASP A 275 -25.71 -9.25 6.22
N ILE A 276 -25.34 -7.97 6.07
CA ILE A 276 -24.32 -7.53 5.11
C ILE A 276 -22.90 -7.84 5.62
N TYR A 277 -22.67 -7.67 6.92
CA TYR A 277 -21.37 -7.96 7.55
C TYR A 277 -21.00 -9.43 7.40
N ASP A 278 -21.93 -10.33 7.65
CA ASP A 278 -21.70 -11.77 7.53
C ASP A 278 -21.40 -12.21 6.08
N ILE A 279 -22.00 -11.53 5.09
CA ILE A 279 -21.65 -11.74 3.67
C ILE A 279 -20.19 -11.31 3.40
N GLN A 280 -19.79 -10.17 3.94
CA GLN A 280 -18.42 -9.67 3.77
C GLN A 280 -17.41 -10.60 4.45
N VAL A 281 -17.68 -11.05 5.68
CA VAL A 281 -16.83 -12.02 6.40
C VAL A 281 -16.74 -13.34 5.64
N ALA A 282 -17.84 -13.83 5.08
CA ALA A 282 -17.85 -15.04 4.25
C ALA A 282 -16.96 -14.86 2.99
N ALA A 283 -17.02 -13.70 2.35
CA ALA A 283 -16.19 -13.38 1.19
C ALA A 283 -14.69 -13.29 1.56
N HIS A 284 -14.38 -12.66 2.70
CA HIS A 284 -13.01 -12.62 3.26
C HIS A 284 -12.49 -14.04 3.52
N GLN A 285 -13.24 -14.86 4.24
CA GLN A 285 -12.87 -16.23 4.58
C GLN A 285 -12.66 -17.10 3.32
N ALA A 286 -13.55 -16.94 2.32
CA ALA A 286 -13.42 -17.68 1.06
C ALA A 286 -12.14 -17.29 0.32
N ALA A 287 -11.80 -15.99 0.29
CA ALA A 287 -10.57 -15.50 -0.30
C ALA A 287 -9.34 -16.06 0.42
N VAL A 288 -9.29 -15.94 1.75
CA VAL A 288 -8.18 -16.44 2.57
C VAL A 288 -7.95 -17.94 2.38
N ASN A 289 -9.03 -18.74 2.39
CA ASN A 289 -8.95 -20.19 2.19
C ASN A 289 -8.46 -20.58 0.79
N ALA A 290 -8.58 -19.69 -0.18
CA ALA A 290 -8.10 -19.91 -1.55
C ALA A 290 -6.61 -19.53 -1.75
N LEU A 291 -6.00 -18.81 -0.79
CA LEU A 291 -4.61 -18.38 -0.88
C LEU A 291 -3.64 -19.55 -0.81
N LYS A 292 -2.96 -19.81 -1.88
CA LYS A 292 -1.85 -20.79 -1.95
C LYS A 292 -0.97 -20.54 -3.16
N PRO A 293 0.28 -21.03 -3.16
CA PRO A 293 1.14 -20.97 -4.33
C PRO A 293 0.47 -21.55 -5.58
N GLY A 294 0.66 -20.87 -6.70
CA GLY A 294 0.17 -21.34 -8.00
C GLY A 294 -1.24 -20.87 -8.39
N VAL A 295 -2.03 -20.34 -7.46
CA VAL A 295 -3.34 -19.73 -7.74
C VAL A 295 -3.13 -18.32 -8.28
N TYR A 296 -3.91 -17.91 -9.27
CA TYR A 296 -3.94 -16.52 -9.70
C TYR A 296 -4.79 -15.68 -8.74
N PHE A 297 -4.26 -14.56 -8.28
CA PHE A 297 -5.00 -13.70 -7.34
C PHE A 297 -6.31 -13.13 -7.95
N ARG A 298 -6.35 -12.92 -9.27
CA ARG A 298 -7.61 -12.56 -9.97
C ARG A 298 -8.71 -13.62 -9.77
N ASP A 299 -8.37 -14.91 -9.66
CA ASP A 299 -9.35 -15.98 -9.45
C ASP A 299 -9.85 -15.96 -8.00
N VAL A 300 -8.99 -15.55 -7.05
CA VAL A 300 -9.37 -15.30 -5.65
C VAL A 300 -10.32 -14.10 -5.55
N TYR A 301 -10.02 -13.01 -6.29
CA TYR A 301 -10.93 -11.87 -6.42
C TYR A 301 -12.30 -12.27 -6.96
N ASP A 302 -12.34 -13.01 -8.07
CA ASP A 302 -13.60 -13.47 -8.67
C ASP A 302 -14.38 -14.41 -7.73
N LEU A 303 -13.68 -15.23 -6.94
CA LEU A 303 -14.31 -16.06 -5.90
C LEU A 303 -14.97 -15.18 -4.83
N SER A 304 -14.27 -14.20 -4.29
CA SER A 304 -14.78 -13.25 -3.29
C SER A 304 -16.01 -12.50 -3.83
N CYS A 305 -15.93 -11.98 -5.07
CA CYS A 305 -17.05 -11.32 -5.72
C CYS A 305 -18.27 -12.24 -5.88
N ARG A 306 -18.07 -13.52 -6.22
CA ARG A 306 -19.17 -14.50 -6.31
C ARG A 306 -19.86 -14.73 -4.96
N VAL A 307 -19.07 -14.85 -3.87
CA VAL A 307 -19.62 -15.01 -2.51
C VAL A 307 -20.46 -13.79 -2.14
N ILE A 308 -19.97 -12.58 -2.42
CA ILE A 308 -20.73 -11.33 -2.21
C ILE A 308 -22.04 -11.36 -3.00
N CYS A 309 -21.99 -11.65 -4.31
CA CYS A 309 -23.18 -11.70 -5.15
C CYS A 309 -24.19 -12.74 -4.66
N GLU A 310 -23.74 -13.92 -4.22
CA GLU A 310 -24.60 -14.97 -3.70
C GLU A 310 -25.30 -14.55 -2.40
N GLY A 311 -24.55 -13.98 -1.46
CA GLY A 311 -25.12 -13.45 -0.21
C GLY A 311 -26.14 -12.35 -0.46
N LEU A 312 -25.80 -11.36 -1.30
CA LEU A 312 -26.70 -10.27 -1.68
C LEU A 312 -27.95 -10.76 -2.45
N LYS A 313 -27.82 -11.84 -3.22
CA LYS A 313 -28.96 -12.52 -3.84
C LYS A 313 -29.86 -13.16 -2.78
N GLY A 314 -29.31 -13.78 -1.75
CA GLY A 314 -30.06 -14.30 -0.60
C GLY A 314 -30.91 -13.24 0.09
N LEU A 315 -30.43 -11.99 0.14
CA LEU A 315 -31.16 -10.84 0.68
C LEU A 315 -32.11 -10.17 -0.36
N GLY A 316 -32.15 -10.66 -1.59
CA GLY A 316 -32.97 -10.12 -2.67
C GLY A 316 -32.46 -8.80 -3.28
N LEU A 317 -31.23 -8.38 -2.94
CA LEU A 317 -30.56 -7.20 -3.52
C LEU A 317 -30.00 -7.48 -4.91
N MET A 318 -29.59 -8.73 -5.14
CA MET A 318 -29.21 -9.24 -6.45
C MET A 318 -30.13 -10.37 -6.90
N LYS A 319 -30.02 -10.75 -8.17
CA LYS A 319 -30.80 -11.83 -8.83
C LYS A 319 -29.95 -12.45 -9.95
N GLY A 320 -30.48 -13.42 -10.65
CA GLY A 320 -29.72 -14.11 -11.71
C GLY A 320 -28.66 -15.06 -11.19
N ASN A 321 -27.68 -15.39 -12.03
CA ASN A 321 -26.56 -16.26 -11.67
C ASN A 321 -25.40 -15.42 -11.13
N PRO A 322 -24.85 -15.69 -9.93
CA PRO A 322 -23.72 -14.94 -9.35
C PRO A 322 -22.44 -14.98 -10.21
N ALA A 323 -22.14 -16.11 -10.86
CA ALA A 323 -20.95 -16.22 -11.71
C ALA A 323 -21.08 -15.32 -12.96
N ASP A 324 -22.24 -15.31 -13.60
CA ASP A 324 -22.52 -14.46 -14.76
C ASP A 324 -22.50 -12.96 -14.36
N ALA A 325 -23.03 -12.65 -13.16
CA ALA A 325 -22.99 -11.29 -12.60
C ALA A 325 -21.53 -10.78 -12.42
N VAL A 326 -20.64 -11.63 -11.94
CA VAL A 326 -19.22 -11.30 -11.78
C VAL A 326 -18.52 -11.18 -13.14
N GLU A 327 -18.77 -12.10 -14.06
CA GLU A 327 -18.19 -12.06 -15.41
C GLU A 327 -18.56 -10.78 -16.15
N GLN A 328 -19.84 -10.38 -16.09
CA GLN A 328 -20.35 -9.16 -16.73
C GLN A 328 -19.97 -7.87 -15.98
N GLY A 329 -19.60 -7.95 -14.69
CA GLY A 329 -19.19 -6.80 -13.88
C GLY A 329 -20.29 -6.20 -12.99
N ALA A 330 -21.45 -6.87 -12.83
CA ALA A 330 -22.55 -6.38 -12.00
C ALA A 330 -22.21 -6.34 -10.50
N HIS A 331 -21.26 -7.18 -10.03
CA HIS A 331 -20.74 -7.17 -8.66
C HIS A 331 -20.20 -5.80 -8.24
N ALA A 332 -19.70 -5.03 -9.20
CA ALA A 332 -19.06 -3.74 -8.92
C ALA A 332 -20.06 -2.64 -8.48
N MET A 333 -21.37 -2.90 -8.51
CA MET A 333 -22.35 -2.06 -7.82
C MET A 333 -22.07 -2.00 -6.31
N PHE A 334 -21.62 -3.12 -5.74
CA PHE A 334 -21.41 -3.29 -4.28
C PHE A 334 -19.93 -3.40 -3.91
N PHE A 335 -19.08 -3.88 -4.82
CA PHE A 335 -17.65 -4.03 -4.61
C PHE A 335 -16.85 -3.49 -5.81
N PRO A 336 -16.69 -2.14 -5.91
CA PRO A 336 -16.07 -1.48 -7.06
C PRO A 336 -14.54 -1.41 -7.02
N CYS A 337 -13.90 -1.92 -5.97
CA CYS A 337 -12.45 -1.89 -5.76
C CYS A 337 -11.78 -3.27 -5.90
N GLY A 338 -10.46 -3.33 -5.72
CA GLY A 338 -9.69 -4.57 -5.68
C GLY A 338 -9.89 -5.34 -4.38
N LEU A 339 -9.51 -6.62 -4.39
CA LEU A 339 -9.53 -7.49 -3.22
C LEU A 339 -8.28 -7.35 -2.35
N GLY A 340 -7.22 -6.77 -2.90
CA GLY A 340 -5.94 -6.63 -2.22
C GLY A 340 -4.79 -6.27 -3.16
N HIS A 341 -3.64 -6.07 -2.56
CA HIS A 341 -2.41 -5.64 -3.22
C HIS A 341 -1.19 -6.25 -2.56
N MET A 342 -0.03 -6.13 -3.20
CA MET A 342 1.25 -6.44 -2.55
C MET A 342 1.54 -5.39 -1.47
N MET A 343 2.12 -5.82 -0.37
CA MET A 343 2.53 -4.97 0.76
C MET A 343 4.00 -5.23 1.14
N GLY A 344 4.69 -4.22 1.64
CA GLY A 344 6.08 -4.31 2.06
C GLY A 344 6.67 -2.98 2.54
N LEU A 345 7.69 -2.49 1.86
CA LEU A 345 8.26 -1.15 2.10
C LEU A 345 7.29 -0.01 1.72
N ASP A 346 6.34 -0.27 0.86
CA ASP A 346 5.19 0.61 0.64
C ASP A 346 3.94 -0.17 1.03
N VAL A 347 2.89 0.51 1.48
CA VAL A 347 1.59 -0.11 1.75
C VAL A 347 1.05 -0.76 0.47
N HIS A 348 0.97 -0.01 -0.64
CA HIS A 348 0.83 -0.56 -1.99
C HIS A 348 2.23 -0.78 -2.56
N ASP A 349 2.80 -1.96 -2.32
CA ASP A 349 4.24 -2.16 -2.57
C ASP A 349 4.60 -1.94 -4.04
N MET A 350 5.54 -1.01 -4.27
CA MET A 350 6.06 -0.65 -5.60
C MET A 350 5.00 -0.13 -6.61
N GLU A 351 3.86 0.42 -6.16
CA GLU A 351 2.80 0.90 -7.07
C GLU A 351 3.34 1.89 -8.12
N ASN A 352 4.25 2.79 -7.73
CA ASN A 352 4.88 3.76 -8.62
C ASN A 352 5.80 3.16 -9.68
N LEU A 353 6.26 1.91 -9.52
CA LEU A 353 7.02 1.19 -10.56
C LEU A 353 6.11 0.63 -11.67
N GLY A 354 4.81 0.65 -11.45
CA GLY A 354 3.77 0.23 -12.38
C GLY A 354 3.16 -1.13 -12.03
N GLU A 355 1.86 -1.12 -11.74
CA GLU A 355 1.10 -2.32 -11.36
C GLU A 355 1.21 -3.46 -12.39
N VAL A 356 1.38 -3.12 -13.69
CA VAL A 356 1.61 -4.09 -14.77
C VAL A 356 2.83 -4.99 -14.47
N TRP A 357 3.88 -4.43 -13.87
CA TRP A 357 5.07 -5.19 -13.52
C TRP A 357 4.95 -5.88 -12.17
N VAL A 358 4.39 -5.19 -11.18
CA VAL A 358 4.29 -5.67 -9.79
C VAL A 358 3.23 -6.75 -9.66
N GLY A 359 2.00 -6.43 -10.04
CA GLY A 359 0.83 -7.26 -9.77
C GLY A 359 0.35 -8.10 -10.96
N TYR A 360 0.84 -7.85 -12.17
CA TYR A 360 0.31 -8.47 -13.40
C TYR A 360 1.37 -9.25 -14.21
N ASP A 361 2.63 -9.25 -13.78
CA ASP A 361 3.73 -9.93 -14.47
C ASP A 361 3.82 -9.57 -15.97
N GLY A 362 3.65 -8.28 -16.27
CA GLY A 362 3.69 -7.75 -17.63
C GLY A 362 2.39 -7.90 -18.43
N GLN A 363 1.35 -8.52 -17.88
CA GLN A 363 0.06 -8.64 -18.54
C GLN A 363 -0.76 -7.35 -18.40
N PRO A 364 -1.62 -7.01 -19.37
CA PRO A 364 -2.45 -5.81 -19.30
C PRO A 364 -3.52 -5.96 -18.21
N LYS A 365 -3.85 -4.83 -17.57
CA LYS A 365 -4.97 -4.74 -16.64
C LYS A 365 -6.32 -4.80 -17.38
N SER A 366 -7.35 -5.27 -16.67
CA SER A 366 -8.73 -5.19 -17.14
C SER A 366 -9.18 -3.71 -17.25
N THR A 367 -10.03 -3.42 -18.22
CA THR A 367 -10.73 -2.13 -18.35
C THR A 367 -12.13 -2.13 -17.75
N GLN A 368 -12.63 -3.31 -17.32
CA GLN A 368 -13.96 -3.46 -16.72
C GLN A 368 -14.01 -2.72 -15.37
N PHE A 369 -15.08 -1.95 -15.17
CA PHE A 369 -15.33 -1.28 -13.90
C PHE A 369 -15.36 -2.30 -12.74
N GLY A 370 -14.75 -1.96 -11.62
CA GLY A 370 -14.43 -2.89 -10.52
C GLY A 370 -13.09 -3.58 -10.75
N ARG A 371 -12.98 -4.48 -11.73
CA ARG A 371 -11.73 -5.21 -12.03
C ARG A 371 -10.54 -4.33 -12.42
N LYS A 372 -10.77 -3.19 -13.06
CA LYS A 372 -9.70 -2.23 -13.38
C LYS A 372 -8.96 -1.70 -12.15
N SER A 373 -9.61 -1.75 -10.98
CA SER A 373 -9.07 -1.31 -9.70
C SER A 373 -8.25 -2.39 -8.98
N LEU A 374 -8.26 -3.64 -9.48
CA LEU A 374 -7.47 -4.73 -8.90
C LEU A 374 -5.97 -4.46 -9.15
N ARG A 375 -5.19 -4.35 -8.06
CA ARG A 375 -3.74 -4.08 -8.12
C ARG A 375 -2.91 -5.35 -8.27
N LEU A 376 -3.40 -6.48 -7.77
CA LEU A 376 -2.75 -7.78 -7.82
C LEU A 376 -3.64 -8.78 -8.58
N ALA A 377 -3.09 -9.43 -9.62
CA ALA A 377 -3.81 -10.40 -10.44
C ALA A 377 -2.97 -11.62 -10.83
N ARG A 378 -1.65 -11.53 -10.61
CA ARG A 378 -0.68 -12.56 -11.01
C ARG A 378 -0.80 -13.83 -10.16
N LYS A 379 -0.07 -14.85 -10.59
CA LYS A 379 0.09 -16.10 -9.86
C LYS A 379 0.79 -15.85 -8.53
N LEU A 380 0.22 -16.40 -7.45
CA LEU A 380 0.80 -16.29 -6.11
C LEU A 380 2.01 -17.22 -5.96
N GLU A 381 3.05 -16.71 -5.30
CA GLU A 381 4.30 -17.42 -5.07
C GLU A 381 4.74 -17.29 -3.61
N PRO A 382 5.45 -18.29 -3.06
CA PRO A 382 5.96 -18.19 -1.69
C PRO A 382 6.84 -16.95 -1.49
N GLY A 383 6.69 -16.27 -0.37
CA GLY A 383 7.39 -15.03 -0.06
C GLY A 383 6.63 -13.76 -0.45
N PHE A 384 5.49 -13.86 -1.16
CA PHE A 384 4.62 -12.71 -1.38
C PHE A 384 3.90 -12.34 -0.09
N VAL A 385 3.85 -11.05 0.21
CA VAL A 385 3.00 -10.48 1.27
C VAL A 385 1.95 -9.62 0.59
N LEU A 386 0.69 -9.81 0.98
CA LEU A 386 -0.47 -9.17 0.35
C LEU A 386 -1.61 -8.96 1.35
N THR A 387 -2.54 -8.07 1.00
CA THR A 387 -3.78 -7.82 1.76
C THR A 387 -4.95 -8.64 1.23
N ILE A 388 -5.95 -8.88 2.08
CA ILE A 388 -7.29 -9.38 1.72
C ILE A 388 -8.32 -8.44 2.34
N GLU A 389 -8.98 -7.64 1.49
CA GLU A 389 -9.80 -6.48 1.89
C GLU A 389 -11.18 -6.41 1.21
N PRO A 390 -11.98 -7.48 1.16
CA PRO A 390 -13.29 -7.37 0.55
C PRO A 390 -14.17 -6.37 1.32
N GLY A 391 -14.88 -5.53 0.58
CA GLY A 391 -15.84 -4.58 1.13
C GLY A 391 -17.20 -4.67 0.43
N ILE A 392 -18.24 -4.19 1.09
CA ILE A 392 -19.57 -4.06 0.53
C ILE A 392 -20.05 -2.62 0.74
N TYR A 393 -20.33 -1.92 -0.33
CA TYR A 393 -20.62 -0.49 -0.32
C TYR A 393 -21.95 -0.21 -1.02
N PHE A 394 -22.74 0.69 -0.43
CA PHE A 394 -23.97 1.20 -1.00
C PHE A 394 -23.75 2.68 -1.32
N ILE A 395 -23.36 2.96 -2.57
CA ILE A 395 -22.96 4.29 -3.04
C ILE A 395 -24.17 4.90 -3.79
N PRO A 396 -24.91 5.88 -3.20
CA PRO A 396 -26.12 6.42 -3.79
C PRO A 396 -25.95 6.93 -5.22
N GLU A 397 -24.84 7.61 -5.53
CA GLU A 397 -24.55 8.17 -6.84
C GLU A 397 -24.34 7.06 -7.88
N LEU A 398 -23.68 5.95 -7.50
CA LEU A 398 -23.50 4.80 -8.40
C LEU A 398 -24.82 4.06 -8.63
N MET A 399 -25.64 3.92 -7.57
CA MET A 399 -26.99 3.33 -7.65
C MET A 399 -27.86 4.11 -8.63
N ASP A 400 -27.91 5.45 -8.51
CA ASP A 400 -28.69 6.33 -9.38
C ASP A 400 -28.18 6.29 -10.81
N TYR A 401 -26.87 6.38 -11.01
CA TYR A 401 -26.24 6.36 -12.32
C TYR A 401 -26.56 5.05 -13.08
N TRP A 402 -26.33 3.89 -12.46
CA TRP A 402 -26.57 2.62 -13.12
C TRP A 402 -28.05 2.33 -13.32
N LYS A 403 -28.91 2.75 -12.39
CA LYS A 403 -30.37 2.65 -12.53
C LYS A 403 -30.88 3.46 -13.74
N ALA A 404 -30.41 4.71 -13.87
CA ALA A 404 -30.81 5.57 -15.00
C ALA A 404 -30.36 5.02 -16.37
N GLU A 405 -29.20 4.36 -16.41
CA GLU A 405 -28.69 3.71 -17.62
C GLU A 405 -29.19 2.28 -17.83
N HIS A 406 -30.10 1.79 -16.99
CA HIS A 406 -30.62 0.42 -17.01
C HIS A 406 -29.52 -0.67 -17.02
N ARG A 407 -28.37 -0.42 -16.36
CA ARG A 407 -27.27 -1.36 -16.29
C ARG A 407 -27.62 -2.56 -15.45
N PHE A 408 -27.24 -3.75 -15.92
CA PHE A 408 -27.32 -5.01 -15.15
C PHE A 408 -28.67 -5.29 -14.51
N THR A 409 -29.76 -4.90 -15.18
CA THR A 409 -31.14 -5.11 -14.70
C THR A 409 -31.50 -6.59 -14.50
N ASP A 410 -30.76 -7.51 -15.13
CA ASP A 410 -30.92 -8.95 -14.93
C ASP A 410 -30.26 -9.44 -13.64
N PHE A 411 -29.34 -8.65 -13.04
CA PHE A 411 -28.57 -9.01 -11.85
C PHE A 411 -28.86 -8.13 -10.64
N ILE A 412 -29.28 -6.88 -10.83
CA ILE A 412 -29.51 -5.91 -9.74
C ILE A 412 -30.99 -5.69 -9.54
N ASN A 413 -31.44 -5.80 -8.30
CA ASN A 413 -32.81 -5.46 -7.91
C ASN A 413 -32.85 -4.01 -7.41
N TYR A 414 -32.99 -3.06 -8.33
CA TYR A 414 -32.97 -1.62 -8.00
C TYR A 414 -34.12 -1.18 -7.09
N GLU A 415 -35.26 -1.86 -7.10
CA GLU A 415 -36.38 -1.57 -6.20
C GLU A 415 -35.97 -1.89 -4.73
N LYS A 416 -35.46 -3.10 -4.52
CA LYS A 416 -34.97 -3.53 -3.21
C LYS A 416 -33.75 -2.73 -2.75
N LEU A 417 -32.84 -2.42 -3.67
CA LEU A 417 -31.63 -1.66 -3.41
C LEU A 417 -31.89 -0.28 -2.80
N GLU A 418 -33.00 0.36 -3.20
CA GLU A 418 -33.40 1.67 -2.67
C GLU A 418 -33.58 1.66 -1.13
N SER A 419 -33.99 0.52 -0.56
CA SER A 419 -34.14 0.37 0.90
C SER A 419 -32.80 0.26 1.66
N TYR A 420 -31.66 0.26 0.93
CA TYR A 420 -30.31 0.23 1.51
C TYR A 420 -29.50 1.50 1.20
N ARG A 421 -30.15 2.54 0.66
CA ARG A 421 -29.50 3.81 0.30
C ARG A 421 -28.74 4.48 1.46
N ASP A 422 -29.23 4.28 2.69
CA ASP A 422 -28.67 4.82 3.94
C ASP A 422 -27.68 3.88 4.65
N PHE A 423 -27.37 2.73 4.03
CA PHE A 423 -26.55 1.68 4.69
C PHE A 423 -25.11 2.10 4.88
N THR A 424 -24.53 2.89 3.97
CA THR A 424 -23.13 3.27 3.86
C THR A 424 -22.23 2.15 3.30
N GLY A 425 -21.19 1.71 4.02
CA GLY A 425 -20.29 0.66 3.57
C GLY A 425 -19.47 0.06 4.69
N LEU A 426 -18.92 -1.10 4.44
CA LEU A 426 -18.04 -1.81 5.38
C LEU A 426 -16.91 -2.55 4.66
N ARG A 427 -15.77 -2.66 5.34
CA ARG A 427 -14.58 -3.42 4.94
C ARG A 427 -13.94 -4.02 6.17
N ASN A 428 -13.42 -5.23 6.04
CA ASN A 428 -12.48 -5.83 6.97
C ASN A 428 -11.31 -6.38 6.16
N GLU A 429 -10.10 -6.17 6.65
CA GLU A 429 -8.86 -6.44 5.97
C GLU A 429 -7.80 -6.97 6.91
N GLU A 430 -7.02 -7.91 6.44
CA GLU A 430 -5.87 -8.48 7.11
C GLU A 430 -4.73 -8.75 6.11
N ASP A 431 -3.51 -8.84 6.64
CA ASP A 431 -2.27 -9.06 5.89
C ASP A 431 -1.85 -10.54 5.89
N TYR A 432 -1.41 -11.05 4.74
CA TYR A 432 -1.06 -12.46 4.56
C TYR A 432 0.28 -12.65 3.87
N LEU A 433 1.09 -13.55 4.42
CA LEU A 433 2.28 -14.12 3.77
C LEU A 433 1.88 -15.39 3.03
N ILE A 434 2.23 -15.49 1.74
CA ILE A 434 2.14 -16.74 1.00
C ILE A 434 3.31 -17.63 1.38
N THR A 435 3.00 -18.80 1.96
CA THR A 435 3.96 -19.82 2.37
C THR A 435 4.18 -20.87 1.29
N ALA A 436 5.03 -21.85 1.52
CA ALA A 436 5.26 -22.96 0.58
C ALA A 436 4.00 -23.79 0.27
N THR A 437 3.01 -23.81 1.17
CA THR A 437 1.82 -24.69 1.07
C THR A 437 0.47 -23.99 1.17
N GLY A 438 0.44 -22.71 1.52
CA GLY A 438 -0.79 -21.95 1.74
C GLY A 438 -0.50 -20.49 2.03
N ALA A 439 -1.20 -19.92 3.03
CA ALA A 439 -0.98 -18.58 3.52
C ALA A 439 -0.95 -18.53 5.05
N ARG A 440 -0.24 -17.57 5.61
CA ARG A 440 -0.18 -17.26 7.02
C ARG A 440 -0.57 -15.81 7.26
N ARG A 441 -1.52 -15.54 8.14
CA ARG A 441 -1.84 -14.18 8.57
C ARG A 441 -0.65 -13.57 9.31
N LEU A 442 -0.38 -12.30 9.07
CA LEU A 442 0.64 -11.51 9.76
C LEU A 442 0.00 -10.69 10.90
N GLY A 443 0.79 -10.43 11.93
CA GLY A 443 0.40 -9.64 13.08
C GLY A 443 -0.61 -10.30 14.04
N LYS A 444 -0.99 -9.56 15.06
CA LYS A 444 -1.97 -9.95 16.08
C LYS A 444 -3.37 -10.08 15.45
N LYS A 445 -4.17 -11.00 15.97
CA LYS A 445 -5.57 -11.12 15.54
C LYS A 445 -6.38 -9.92 16.04
N ILE A 446 -7.16 -9.33 15.14
CA ILE A 446 -8.24 -8.37 15.46
C ILE A 446 -9.60 -9.06 15.34
N PRO A 447 -10.66 -8.55 16.05
CA PRO A 447 -12.02 -9.03 15.86
C PRO A 447 -12.48 -8.89 14.41
N LEU A 448 -12.98 -9.99 13.85
CA LEU A 448 -13.40 -10.07 12.45
C LEU A 448 -14.91 -10.30 12.31
N THR A 449 -15.53 -11.10 13.20
CA THR A 449 -16.98 -11.35 13.14
C THR A 449 -17.78 -10.33 13.94
N THR A 450 -19.08 -10.23 13.65
CA THR A 450 -19.96 -9.31 14.40
C THR A 450 -19.96 -9.61 15.89
N GLU A 451 -19.92 -10.89 16.29
CA GLU A 451 -19.86 -11.32 17.68
C GLU A 451 -18.55 -10.93 18.36
N GLU A 452 -17.42 -11.12 17.67
CA GLU A 452 -16.10 -10.72 18.17
C GLU A 452 -16.02 -9.21 18.37
N VAL A 453 -16.53 -8.41 17.40
CA VAL A 453 -16.56 -6.94 17.50
C VAL A 453 -17.50 -6.48 18.62
N GLU A 454 -18.72 -7.05 18.71
CA GLU A 454 -19.68 -6.71 19.77
C GLU A 454 -19.12 -7.04 21.19
N ALA A 455 -18.29 -8.09 21.30
CA ALA A 455 -17.64 -8.45 22.57
C ALA A 455 -16.61 -7.40 23.05
N MET A 456 -16.12 -6.55 22.14
CA MET A 456 -15.21 -5.45 22.46
C MET A 456 -15.94 -4.14 22.80
N ARG A 457 -17.27 -4.10 22.56
CA ARG A 457 -18.13 -2.90 22.71
C ARG A 457 -18.92 -2.96 24.00
#